data_c4c50c205387dc596b359fdbd6afd3f3
#
_entry.id   c4c50c205387dc596b359fdbd6afd3f3
#
_cell.length_a   1.000
_cell.length_b   1.000
_cell.length_c   1.000
_cell.angle_alpha   90.00
_cell.angle_beta   90.00
_cell.angle_gamma   90.00
#
_symmetry.space_group_name_H-M   'P 1'
#
loop_
_entity.id
_entity.type
_entity.pdbx_description
1 polymer ?
#
loop_
_entity_poly.entity_id
_entity_poly.type
_entity_poly.pdbx_seq_one_letter_code
_entity_poly.pdbx_strand_id
1 'polypeptide(L)'
;MSFTLNRVYTEWYRNKGYNFTITTSTAFDQKFVYGRNIFQSISDVVDEMFQNYLSRPNVRQPILTQYCDGQRVTCSNWLSQWGSKYLGDQNYETIEILRYYYGDNMFINTAEEISGIPASWPRYNLEVGAAGDKVRQIQEQLARISQAYPAIPTITPDGIYGEATRAAVEKFQSIFWIACDG
;
A
#
# COMPACT_ATOMS: atom_id res chain seq x y z
N MET A 1 -0.26 -6.30 0.85
CA MET A 1 0.56 -6.12 -0.36
C MET A 1 0.18 -7.10 -1.47
N SER A 2 0.46 -8.40 -1.36
CA SER A 2 0.28 -9.40 -2.45
C SER A 2 -1.11 -9.42 -3.07
N PHE A 3 -2.17 -9.32 -2.29
CA PHE A 3 -3.54 -9.25 -2.79
C PHE A 3 -3.75 -8.07 -3.75
N THR A 4 -3.40 -6.88 -3.30
CA THR A 4 -3.55 -5.65 -4.11
C THR A 4 -2.68 -5.69 -5.36
N LEU A 5 -1.41 -6.11 -5.22
CA LEU A 5 -0.51 -6.27 -6.35
C LEU A 5 -1.01 -7.31 -7.35
N ASN A 6 -1.64 -8.40 -6.90
CA ASN A 6 -2.25 -9.37 -7.79
C ASN A 6 -3.36 -8.73 -8.64
N ARG A 7 -4.24 -7.93 -8.02
CA ARG A 7 -5.32 -7.22 -8.74
C ARG A 7 -4.78 -6.23 -9.77
N VAL A 8 -3.72 -5.51 -9.43
CA VAL A 8 -3.04 -4.59 -10.36
C VAL A 8 -2.38 -5.37 -11.49
N TYR A 9 -1.58 -6.37 -11.16
CA TYR A 9 -0.79 -7.15 -12.12
C TYR A 9 -1.67 -7.90 -13.13
N THR A 10 -2.78 -8.48 -12.68
CA THR A 10 -3.70 -9.25 -13.52
C THR A 10 -4.72 -8.38 -14.25
N GLU A 11 -4.78 -7.09 -13.96
CA GLU A 11 -5.83 -6.18 -14.46
C GLU A 11 -7.24 -6.77 -14.36
N TRP A 12 -7.49 -7.50 -13.26
CA TRP A 12 -8.63 -8.41 -13.11
C TRP A 12 -9.98 -7.78 -13.40
N TYR A 13 -10.20 -6.53 -12.95
CA TYR A 13 -11.44 -5.80 -13.22
C TYR A 13 -11.47 -5.19 -14.62
N ARG A 14 -10.34 -4.66 -15.09
CA ARG A 14 -10.23 -4.06 -16.43
C ARG A 14 -10.48 -5.10 -17.51
N ASN A 15 -9.96 -6.30 -17.36
CA ASN A 15 -10.20 -7.45 -18.24
C ASN A 15 -11.68 -7.91 -18.26
N LYS A 16 -12.49 -7.45 -17.29
CA LYS A 16 -13.95 -7.66 -17.25
C LYS A 16 -14.75 -6.43 -17.70
N GLY A 17 -14.09 -5.42 -18.25
CA GLY A 17 -14.74 -4.22 -18.77
C GLY A 17 -15.01 -3.13 -17.73
N TYR A 18 -14.53 -3.28 -16.48
CA TYR A 18 -14.68 -2.26 -15.45
C TYR A 18 -13.59 -1.19 -15.55
N ASN A 19 -13.94 0.06 -15.24
CA ASN A 19 -13.00 1.18 -15.26
C ASN A 19 -12.38 1.46 -13.89
N PHE A 20 -11.97 0.42 -13.17
CA PHE A 20 -11.26 0.52 -11.90
C PHE A 20 -10.35 -0.72 -11.70
N THR A 21 -9.43 -0.64 -10.74
CA THR A 21 -8.43 -1.69 -10.48
C THR A 21 -8.76 -2.52 -9.23
N ILE A 22 -9.37 -1.91 -8.23
CA ILE A 22 -9.72 -2.55 -6.94
C ILE A 22 -10.97 -1.88 -6.37
N THR A 23 -11.71 -2.60 -5.53
CA THR A 23 -12.90 -2.08 -4.83
C THR A 23 -12.70 -2.02 -3.33
N THR A 24 -13.58 -1.30 -2.63
CA THR A 24 -13.69 -1.33 -1.17
C THR A 24 -14.72 -2.34 -0.67
N SER A 25 -15.28 -3.13 -1.56
CA SER A 25 -16.29 -4.15 -1.22
C SER A 25 -15.64 -5.39 -0.62
N THR A 26 -16.06 -5.77 0.58
CA THR A 26 -15.59 -7.02 1.23
C THR A 26 -16.12 -8.29 0.55
N ALA A 27 -17.09 -8.19 -0.35
CA ALA A 27 -17.56 -9.31 -1.14
C ALA A 27 -16.57 -9.71 -2.24
N PHE A 28 -15.71 -8.79 -2.67
CA PHE A 28 -14.80 -8.99 -3.79
C PHE A 28 -13.33 -8.74 -3.44
N ASP A 29 -13.07 -7.71 -2.65
CA ASP A 29 -11.73 -7.27 -2.27
C ASP A 29 -11.65 -6.96 -0.77
N GLN A 30 -10.95 -5.91 -0.37
CA GLN A 30 -10.69 -5.56 1.03
C GLN A 30 -11.37 -4.24 1.38
N LYS A 31 -12.00 -4.21 2.57
CA LYS A 31 -12.64 -2.98 3.05
C LYS A 31 -11.57 -1.91 3.33
N PHE A 32 -11.74 -0.76 2.70
CA PHE A 32 -10.99 0.44 3.03
C PHE A 32 -11.90 1.45 3.74
N VAL A 33 -11.42 2.02 4.83
CA VAL A 33 -12.13 3.08 5.58
C VAL A 33 -11.15 4.23 5.79
N TYR A 34 -11.40 5.33 5.10
CA TYR A 34 -10.61 6.54 5.25
C TYR A 34 -10.74 7.12 6.67
N GLY A 35 -9.64 7.64 7.21
CA GLY A 35 -9.63 8.29 8.53
C GLY A 35 -9.78 7.35 9.73
N ARG A 36 -9.72 6.02 9.53
CA ARG A 36 -9.75 5.07 10.64
C ARG A 36 -8.45 5.14 11.44
N ASN A 37 -8.57 5.21 12.77
CA ASN A 37 -7.42 5.08 13.66
C ASN A 37 -6.75 3.71 13.48
N ILE A 38 -5.44 3.72 13.35
CA ILE A 38 -4.58 2.55 13.25
C ILE A 38 -3.62 2.55 14.43
N PHE A 39 -3.44 1.41 15.11
CA PHE A 39 -2.44 1.30 16.16
C PHE A 39 -1.04 1.49 15.60
N GLN A 40 -0.16 2.17 16.35
CA GLN A 40 1.21 2.42 15.92
C GLN A 40 1.95 1.13 15.55
N SER A 41 1.84 0.11 16.39
CA SER A 41 2.46 -1.20 16.15
C SER A 41 2.06 -1.84 14.82
N ILE A 42 0.82 -1.61 14.35
CA ILE A 42 0.37 -2.10 13.05
C ILE A 42 1.02 -1.28 11.93
N SER A 43 1.10 0.04 12.07
CA SER A 43 1.78 0.88 11.09
C SER A 43 3.24 0.51 10.95
N ASP A 44 3.94 0.31 12.06
CA ASP A 44 5.36 -0.05 12.09
C ASP A 44 5.61 -1.36 11.34
N VAL A 45 4.81 -2.39 11.62
CA VAL A 45 4.91 -3.69 10.91
C VAL A 45 4.57 -3.55 9.43
N VAL A 46 3.56 -2.76 9.08
CA VAL A 46 3.20 -2.55 7.67
C VAL A 46 4.33 -1.82 6.94
N ASP A 47 4.92 -0.79 7.53
CA ASP A 47 6.02 -0.04 6.93
C ASP A 47 7.26 -0.92 6.73
N GLU A 48 7.60 -1.77 7.69
CA GLU A 48 8.71 -2.72 7.59
C GLU A 48 8.48 -3.77 6.50
N MET A 49 7.25 -4.30 6.40
CA MET A 49 6.93 -5.43 5.51
C MET A 49 6.40 -5.01 4.14
N PHE A 50 6.23 -3.71 3.88
CA PHE A 50 5.50 -3.24 2.70
C PHE A 50 6.19 -3.54 1.37
N GLN A 51 7.50 -3.75 1.37
CA GLN A 51 8.25 -4.13 0.17
C GLN A 51 8.12 -5.61 -0.20
N ASN A 52 7.54 -6.43 0.69
CA ASN A 52 7.48 -7.86 0.50
C ASN A 52 6.16 -8.31 -0.13
N TYR A 53 6.24 -9.23 -1.07
CA TYR A 53 5.08 -9.89 -1.66
C TYR A 53 5.32 -11.38 -1.88
N LEU A 54 4.23 -12.14 -1.99
CA LEU A 54 4.27 -13.58 -2.16
C LEU A 54 4.07 -13.96 -3.63
N SER A 55 4.88 -14.88 -4.14
CA SER A 55 4.74 -15.44 -5.49
C SER A 55 4.96 -16.95 -5.52
N ARG A 56 4.70 -17.56 -6.68
CA ARG A 56 5.08 -18.95 -6.99
C ARG A 56 6.47 -19.01 -7.61
N PRO A 57 7.14 -20.18 -7.61
CA PRO A 57 8.43 -20.35 -8.28
C PRO A 57 8.34 -19.95 -9.76
N ASN A 58 9.34 -19.22 -10.22
CA ASN A 58 9.46 -18.80 -11.62
C ASN A 58 8.31 -17.95 -12.16
N VAL A 59 7.47 -17.40 -11.29
CA VAL A 59 6.33 -16.56 -11.64
C VAL A 59 6.47 -15.23 -10.91
N ARG A 60 6.48 -14.12 -11.67
CA ARG A 60 6.53 -12.76 -11.09
C ARG A 60 5.17 -12.30 -10.56
N GLN A 61 4.09 -12.94 -11.01
CA GLN A 61 2.75 -12.58 -10.58
C GLN A 61 2.58 -12.82 -9.07
N PRO A 62 2.18 -11.81 -8.30
CA PRO A 62 1.86 -11.97 -6.89
C PRO A 62 0.70 -12.95 -6.67
N ILE A 63 0.76 -13.74 -5.60
CA ILE A 63 -0.33 -14.62 -5.20
C ILE A 63 -1.54 -13.78 -4.78
N LEU A 64 -2.75 -14.20 -5.17
CA LEU A 64 -3.98 -13.64 -4.63
C LEU A 64 -4.18 -14.13 -3.19
N THR A 65 -3.62 -13.40 -2.23
CA THR A 65 -3.64 -13.75 -0.81
C THR A 65 -4.99 -13.41 -0.18
N GLN A 66 -6.00 -14.22 -0.46
CA GLN A 66 -7.31 -14.10 0.16
C GLN A 66 -7.26 -14.53 1.62
N TYR A 67 -8.12 -13.93 2.44
CA TYR A 67 -8.26 -14.24 3.85
C TYR A 67 -9.70 -14.05 4.33
N CYS A 68 -10.05 -14.65 5.44
CA CYS A 68 -11.28 -14.40 6.20
C CYS A 68 -10.99 -14.38 7.70
N ASP A 69 -11.98 -14.05 8.55
CA ASP A 69 -11.77 -14.03 9.99
C ASP A 69 -11.54 -15.43 10.58
N GLY A 70 -12.17 -16.44 10.05
CA GLY A 70 -12.02 -17.85 10.48
C GLY A 70 -12.79 -18.21 11.76
N GLN A 71 -13.61 -17.29 12.29
CA GLN A 71 -14.52 -17.55 13.41
C GLN A 71 -15.99 -17.44 12.99
N ARG A 72 -16.34 -16.33 12.36
CA ARG A 72 -17.71 -16.06 11.87
C ARG A 72 -17.96 -16.66 10.50
N VAL A 73 -16.90 -16.82 9.72
CA VAL A 73 -16.93 -17.35 8.37
C VAL A 73 -15.88 -18.44 8.25
N THR A 74 -16.26 -19.59 7.69
CA THR A 74 -15.32 -20.66 7.37
C THR A 74 -14.45 -20.24 6.18
N CYS A 75 -13.13 -20.28 6.35
CA CYS A 75 -12.19 -19.97 5.29
C CYS A 75 -11.93 -21.22 4.43
N SER A 76 -12.44 -21.24 3.21
CA SER A 76 -12.18 -22.31 2.25
C SER A 76 -10.92 -21.99 1.45
N ASN A 77 -9.79 -22.61 1.80
CA ASN A 77 -8.47 -22.41 1.15
C ASN A 77 -7.91 -20.98 1.23
N TRP A 78 -8.34 -20.18 2.20
CA TRP A 78 -7.87 -18.83 2.48
C TRP A 78 -7.21 -18.78 3.85
N LEU A 79 -6.37 -17.78 4.07
CA LEU A 79 -5.80 -17.53 5.39
C LEU A 79 -6.92 -17.21 6.38
N SER A 80 -6.98 -17.95 7.48
CA SER A 80 -7.81 -17.62 8.62
C SER A 80 -7.07 -16.67 9.55
N GLN A 81 -7.62 -15.49 9.83
CA GLN A 81 -7.00 -14.52 10.76
C GLN A 81 -6.82 -15.12 12.16
N TRP A 82 -7.87 -15.75 12.70
CA TRP A 82 -7.78 -16.41 14.00
C TRP A 82 -6.98 -17.70 13.97
N GLY A 83 -7.01 -18.43 12.85
CA GLY A 83 -6.17 -19.60 12.65
C GLY A 83 -4.69 -19.25 12.60
N SER A 84 -4.31 -18.17 11.92
CA SER A 84 -2.92 -17.70 11.88
C SER A 84 -2.44 -17.24 13.26
N LYS A 85 -3.31 -16.56 14.04
CA LYS A 85 -3.04 -16.24 15.42
C LYS A 85 -2.80 -17.51 16.26
N TYR A 86 -3.69 -18.50 16.13
CA TYR A 86 -3.55 -19.76 16.84
C TYR A 86 -2.21 -20.47 16.55
N LEU A 87 -1.81 -20.52 15.28
CA LEU A 87 -0.52 -21.09 14.89
C LEU A 87 0.65 -20.28 15.48
N GLY A 88 0.58 -18.96 15.49
CA GLY A 88 1.57 -18.11 16.13
C GLY A 88 1.68 -18.35 17.65
N ASP A 89 0.54 -18.54 18.33
CA ASP A 89 0.50 -18.91 19.76
C ASP A 89 1.14 -20.30 20.03
N GLN A 90 1.22 -21.16 19.00
CA GLN A 90 1.93 -22.45 19.04
C GLN A 90 3.39 -22.34 18.59
N ASN A 91 3.94 -21.13 18.51
CA ASN A 91 5.31 -20.80 18.10
C ASN A 91 5.66 -21.18 16.64
N TYR A 92 4.68 -21.26 15.75
CA TYR A 92 4.96 -21.34 14.31
C TYR A 92 5.58 -20.04 13.81
N GLU A 93 6.64 -20.14 13.05
CA GLU A 93 7.26 -19.01 12.38
C GLU A 93 6.34 -18.42 11.30
N THR A 94 6.48 -17.12 11.04
CA THR A 94 5.66 -16.42 10.02
C THR A 94 5.67 -17.13 8.66
N ILE A 95 6.83 -17.64 8.23
CA ILE A 95 6.96 -18.34 6.96
C ILE A 95 6.21 -19.68 6.95
N GLU A 96 6.19 -20.38 8.07
CA GLU A 96 5.47 -21.64 8.21
C GLU A 96 3.95 -21.40 8.16
N ILE A 97 3.48 -20.37 8.84
CA ILE A 97 2.07 -19.94 8.79
C ILE A 97 1.66 -19.58 7.36
N LEU A 98 2.47 -18.80 6.67
CA LEU A 98 2.18 -18.43 5.28
C LEU A 98 2.15 -19.65 4.36
N ARG A 99 3.07 -20.59 4.51
CA ARG A 99 3.10 -21.84 3.75
C ARG A 99 1.93 -22.75 4.06
N TYR A 100 1.50 -22.82 5.32
CA TYR A 100 0.32 -23.58 5.72
C TYR A 100 -0.94 -23.17 4.92
N TYR A 101 -1.13 -21.86 4.71
CA TYR A 101 -2.31 -21.35 3.99
C TYR A 101 -2.12 -21.21 2.49
N TYR A 102 -0.92 -20.88 2.02
CA TYR A 102 -0.67 -20.58 0.61
C TYR A 102 0.20 -21.63 -0.09
N GLY A 103 0.61 -22.68 0.62
CA GLY A 103 1.34 -23.85 0.11
C GLY A 103 2.86 -23.70 0.21
N ASP A 104 3.55 -24.84 0.32
CA ASP A 104 5.00 -24.93 0.56
C ASP A 104 5.84 -24.32 -0.57
N ASN A 105 5.31 -24.26 -1.77
CA ASN A 105 5.98 -23.67 -2.94
C ASN A 105 5.78 -22.15 -3.04
N MET A 106 5.47 -21.49 -1.94
CA MET A 106 5.35 -20.03 -1.84
C MET A 106 6.71 -19.42 -1.51
N PHE A 107 7.03 -18.31 -2.16
CA PHE A 107 8.24 -17.52 -1.94
C PHE A 107 7.88 -16.11 -1.52
N ILE A 108 8.69 -15.55 -0.61
CA ILE A 108 8.68 -14.13 -0.29
C ILE A 108 9.67 -13.45 -1.24
N ASN A 109 9.18 -12.44 -1.95
CA ASN A 109 10.00 -11.59 -2.78
C ASN A 109 10.01 -10.18 -2.20
N THR A 110 11.13 -9.49 -2.33
CA THR A 110 11.25 -8.07 -2.03
C THR A 110 11.22 -7.31 -3.35
N ALA A 111 10.39 -6.30 -3.45
CA ALA A 111 10.38 -5.41 -4.61
C ALA A 111 11.66 -4.56 -4.59
N GLU A 112 12.42 -4.59 -5.68
CA GLU A 112 13.66 -3.79 -5.82
C GLU A 112 13.36 -2.30 -5.79
N GLU A 113 12.22 -1.91 -6.35
CA GLU A 113 11.72 -0.55 -6.34
C GLU A 113 10.20 -0.55 -6.19
N ILE A 114 9.70 0.13 -5.15
CA ILE A 114 8.28 0.48 -5.03
C ILE A 114 8.15 1.96 -5.36
N SER A 115 8.31 2.28 -6.63
CA SER A 115 8.16 3.66 -7.06
C SER A 115 6.69 4.07 -6.98
N GLY A 116 6.42 5.18 -6.29
CA GLY A 116 5.10 5.80 -6.22
C GLY A 116 4.15 5.24 -5.17
N ILE A 117 4.59 4.34 -4.28
CA ILE A 117 3.82 3.98 -3.10
C ILE A 117 4.39 4.77 -1.91
N PRO A 118 3.70 5.80 -1.43
CA PRO A 118 4.15 6.52 -0.25
C PRO A 118 4.16 5.57 0.94
N ALA A 119 5.19 5.63 1.74
CA ALA A 119 5.14 5.09 3.09
C ALA A 119 3.95 5.70 3.84
N SER A 120 3.45 5.01 4.86
CA SER A 120 2.30 5.45 5.65
C SER A 120 2.42 6.92 6.07
N TRP A 121 1.27 7.59 6.13
CA TRP A 121 1.22 8.97 6.62
C TRP A 121 1.97 9.13 7.95
N PRO A 122 2.87 10.13 8.07
CA PRO A 122 3.74 10.27 9.25
C PRO A 122 3.01 10.67 10.53
N ARG A 123 1.67 10.87 10.47
CA ARG A 123 0.79 11.28 11.57
C ARG A 123 0.97 12.72 12.06
N TYR A 124 1.72 13.49 11.33
CA TYR A 124 1.82 14.94 11.49
C TYR A 124 1.74 15.60 10.11
N ASN A 125 1.32 16.84 10.09
CA ASN A 125 1.28 17.60 8.85
C ASN A 125 2.71 17.93 8.44
N LEU A 126 2.99 17.84 7.15
CA LEU A 126 4.23 18.33 6.57
C LEU A 126 3.98 19.77 6.14
N GLU A 127 4.74 20.69 6.69
CA GLU A 127 4.60 22.12 6.47
C GLU A 127 5.97 22.76 6.28
N VAL A 128 6.00 24.04 5.92
CA VAL A 128 7.25 24.77 5.70
C VAL A 128 8.17 24.65 6.91
N GLY A 129 9.40 24.21 6.66
CA GLY A 129 10.41 23.93 7.68
C GLY A 129 10.56 22.44 8.01
N ALA A 130 9.63 21.57 7.61
CA ALA A 130 9.81 20.13 7.73
C ALA A 130 10.93 19.64 6.82
N ALA A 131 11.67 18.60 7.28
CA ALA A 131 12.73 17.99 6.49
C ALA A 131 12.79 16.48 6.73
N GLY A 132 13.28 15.74 5.71
CA GLY A 132 13.51 14.28 5.77
C GLY A 132 12.86 13.52 4.62
N ASP A 133 12.89 12.18 4.73
CA ASP A 133 12.48 11.29 3.66
C ASP A 133 11.01 11.42 3.26
N LYS A 134 10.13 11.74 4.22
CA LYS A 134 8.71 11.97 3.93
C LYS A 134 8.46 13.19 3.05
N VAL A 135 9.23 14.26 3.28
CA VAL A 135 9.21 15.45 2.43
C VAL A 135 9.74 15.10 1.03
N ARG A 136 10.87 14.38 0.96
CA ARG A 136 11.43 13.93 -0.32
C ARG A 136 10.43 13.09 -1.12
N GLN A 137 9.72 12.17 -0.48
CA GLN A 137 8.69 11.34 -1.12
C GLN A 137 7.57 12.17 -1.74
N ILE A 138 7.05 13.17 -1.02
CA ILE A 138 6.02 14.08 -1.57
C ILE A 138 6.58 14.86 -2.76
N GLN A 139 7.77 15.37 -2.66
CA GLN A 139 8.43 16.12 -3.73
C GLN A 139 8.61 15.26 -4.99
N GLU A 140 9.06 14.02 -4.85
CA GLU A 140 9.20 13.06 -5.96
C GLU A 140 7.87 12.78 -6.65
N GLN A 141 6.80 12.64 -5.88
CA GLN A 141 5.47 12.43 -6.43
C GLN A 141 4.94 13.66 -7.16
N LEU A 142 5.08 14.84 -6.57
CA LEU A 142 4.70 16.10 -7.21
C LEU A 142 5.49 16.33 -8.50
N ALA A 143 6.78 16.02 -8.51
CA ALA A 143 7.62 16.11 -9.70
C ALA A 143 7.15 15.15 -10.83
N ARG A 144 6.66 13.96 -10.48
CA ARG A 144 6.06 13.03 -11.46
C ARG A 144 4.69 13.54 -11.94
N ILE A 145 3.85 14.00 -11.02
CA ILE A 145 2.51 14.48 -11.36
C ILE A 145 2.59 15.74 -12.25
N SER A 146 3.56 16.62 -12.01
CA SER A 146 3.76 17.83 -12.81
C SER A 146 4.04 17.55 -14.30
N GLN A 147 4.55 16.36 -14.64
CA GLN A 147 4.74 15.95 -16.04
C GLN A 147 3.40 15.78 -16.78
N ALA A 148 2.38 15.26 -16.08
CA ALA A 148 1.03 15.11 -16.63
C ALA A 148 0.16 16.37 -16.40
N TYR A 149 0.49 17.17 -15.40
CA TYR A 149 -0.22 18.39 -15.00
C TYR A 149 0.74 19.59 -14.96
N PRO A 150 1.09 20.18 -16.11
CA PRO A 150 2.11 21.25 -16.19
C PRO A 150 1.78 22.52 -15.41
N ALA A 151 0.55 22.67 -14.93
CA ALA A 151 0.16 23.76 -14.05
C ALA A 151 0.74 23.61 -12.62
N ILE A 152 1.18 22.41 -12.22
CA ILE A 152 1.90 22.19 -10.95
C ILE A 152 3.36 22.57 -11.17
N PRO A 153 3.93 23.46 -10.36
CA PRO A 153 5.34 23.82 -10.46
C PRO A 153 6.25 22.58 -10.34
N THR A 154 7.22 22.48 -11.22
CA THR A 154 8.27 21.46 -11.11
C THR A 154 9.18 21.79 -9.94
N ILE A 155 9.39 20.82 -9.05
CA ILE A 155 10.24 20.97 -7.88
C ILE A 155 11.36 19.93 -7.89
N THR A 156 12.48 20.25 -7.23
CA THR A 156 13.58 19.31 -7.02
C THR A 156 13.37 18.58 -5.70
N PRO A 157 13.40 17.22 -5.67
CA PRO A 157 13.28 16.45 -4.43
C PRO A 157 14.55 16.57 -3.56
N ASP A 158 14.61 17.58 -2.72
CA ASP A 158 15.73 17.84 -1.80
C ASP A 158 15.47 17.36 -0.37
N GLY A 159 14.23 17.00 -0.06
CA GLY A 159 13.81 16.57 1.27
C GLY A 159 13.58 17.72 2.24
N ILE A 160 13.49 18.97 1.77
CA ILE A 160 13.21 20.18 2.58
C ILE A 160 11.88 20.77 2.11
N TYR A 161 10.90 20.87 3.01
CA TYR A 161 9.61 21.48 2.72
C TYR A 161 9.74 23.01 2.76
N GLY A 162 10.16 23.56 1.64
CA GLY A 162 10.25 25.01 1.44
C GLY A 162 9.02 25.58 0.73
N GLU A 163 9.04 26.91 0.47
CA GLU A 163 7.96 27.61 -0.22
C GLU A 163 7.68 27.04 -1.63
N ALA A 164 8.69 26.53 -2.34
CA ALA A 164 8.51 25.89 -3.62
C ALA A 164 7.68 24.59 -3.50
N THR A 165 7.93 23.78 -2.46
CA THR A 165 7.16 22.57 -2.17
C THR A 165 5.72 22.93 -1.81
N ARG A 166 5.53 23.92 -0.94
CA ARG A 166 4.23 24.45 -0.56
C ARG A 166 3.42 24.89 -1.78
N ALA A 167 3.99 25.72 -2.64
CA ALA A 167 3.32 26.19 -3.86
C ALA A 167 2.89 25.05 -4.78
N ALA A 168 3.72 24.00 -4.90
CA ALA A 168 3.38 22.83 -5.68
C ALA A 168 2.24 22.00 -5.03
N VAL A 169 2.22 21.86 -3.70
CA VAL A 169 1.15 21.20 -2.96
C VAL A 169 -0.15 21.97 -3.08
N GLU A 170 -0.16 23.29 -2.83
CA GLU A 170 -1.36 24.13 -2.97
C GLU A 170 -1.93 24.05 -4.40
N LYS A 171 -1.06 24.04 -5.40
CA LYS A 171 -1.48 23.93 -6.79
C LYS A 171 -2.08 22.55 -7.10
N PHE A 172 -1.47 21.48 -6.59
CA PHE A 172 -2.03 20.14 -6.65
C PHE A 172 -3.41 20.09 -6.00
N GLN A 173 -3.54 20.56 -4.77
CA GLN A 173 -4.79 20.60 -4.02
C GLN A 173 -5.89 21.36 -4.79
N SER A 174 -5.55 22.52 -5.37
CA SER A 174 -6.46 23.32 -6.18
C SER A 174 -6.97 22.58 -7.42
N ILE A 175 -6.10 21.84 -8.12
CA ILE A 175 -6.46 21.10 -9.34
C ILE A 175 -7.39 19.93 -9.01
N PHE A 176 -7.15 19.26 -7.87
CA PHE A 176 -7.90 18.07 -7.47
C PHE A 176 -9.04 18.34 -6.48
N TRP A 177 -9.42 19.61 -6.30
CA TRP A 177 -10.56 20.04 -5.46
C TRP A 177 -10.43 19.59 -4.00
N ILE A 178 -9.21 19.61 -3.49
CA ILE A 178 -8.88 19.33 -2.07
C ILE A 178 -8.67 20.68 -1.37
N ALA A 179 -8.86 20.74 -0.05
CA ALA A 179 -8.60 21.96 0.73
C ALA A 179 -7.15 22.42 0.50
N CYS A 180 -7.00 23.71 0.16
CA CYS A 180 -5.69 24.29 -0.13
C CYS A 180 -5.09 24.82 1.18
N ASP A 181 -4.40 23.96 1.90
CA ASP A 181 -3.72 24.30 3.17
C ASP A 181 -2.19 24.21 3.10
N GLY A 182 -1.67 23.75 1.98
CA GLY A 182 -0.23 23.77 1.66
C GLY A 182 0.59 22.72 2.35
#